data_b6d1c21ce39a7dfdd008efff1eaa42e6
#
_entry.id   b6d1c21ce39a7dfdd008efff1eaa42e6
#
_cell.length_a   1.000
_cell.length_b   1.000
_cell.length_c   1.000
_cell.angle_alpha   90.00
_cell.angle_beta   90.00
_cell.angle_gamma   90.00
#
_symmetry.space_group_name_H-M   'P 1'
#
loop_
_entity.id
_entity.type
_entity.pdbx_description
1 polymer ?
#
loop_
_entity_poly.entity_id
_entity_poly.type
_entity_poly.pdbx_seq_one_letter_code
_entity_poly.pdbx_strand_id
1 'polypeptide(L)'
;VPYTVAARDAAGNEVTARGTLEVEPVDYPVRGSIRLTRAQVAARRDEEAKATMRAERDGAYALQRHEQRWAGTFHPPLDGRQTSPFGAYRRYSDGDRSYHTGLDLTNRRGTPVVAAADGEVVIARAQAIHGNAVILHHGQGVTSSYSHLREMAVQEGEQVNAGQQLGIMGSTGQSTGPHLHFGVVVSGRAVDPQQWLTSDPSAPPEGWPEAP
;
A
#
# COMPACT_ATOMS: atom_id res chain seq x y z
N VAL A 1 7.32 23.37 3.31
CA VAL A 1 5.86 23.51 3.17
C VAL A 1 5.30 23.90 4.53
N PRO A 2 4.62 25.06 4.67
CA PRO A 2 3.98 25.42 5.91
C PRO A 2 2.81 24.49 6.23
N TYR A 3 2.60 24.17 7.49
CA TYR A 3 1.44 23.42 7.97
C TYR A 3 0.79 24.08 9.18
N THR A 4 -0.47 23.79 9.37
CA THR A 4 -1.23 24.14 10.56
C THR A 4 -2.00 22.90 11.03
N VAL A 5 -1.84 22.55 12.30
CA VAL A 5 -2.63 21.51 12.96
C VAL A 5 -3.54 22.19 13.95
N ALA A 6 -4.84 21.91 13.88
CA ALA A 6 -5.82 22.35 14.86
C ALA A 6 -6.48 21.13 15.50
N ALA A 7 -6.55 21.12 16.83
CA ALA A 7 -7.26 20.11 17.60
C ALA A 7 -8.33 20.80 18.45
N ARG A 8 -9.51 20.17 18.56
CA ARG A 8 -10.62 20.66 19.39
C ARG A 8 -11.07 19.53 20.32
N ASP A 9 -11.20 19.83 21.60
CA ASP A 9 -11.75 18.89 22.56
C ASP A 9 -13.30 18.86 22.54
N ALA A 10 -13.89 17.94 23.31
CA ALA A 10 -15.33 17.80 23.43
C ALA A 10 -16.03 19.03 24.09
N ALA A 11 -15.27 19.85 24.81
CA ALA A 11 -15.75 21.09 25.43
C ALA A 11 -15.66 22.29 24.48
N GLY A 12 -15.10 22.10 23.26
CA GLY A 12 -14.96 23.15 22.26
C GLY A 12 -13.69 23.97 22.35
N ASN A 13 -12.76 23.64 23.28
CA ASN A 13 -11.46 24.30 23.33
C ASN A 13 -10.63 23.93 22.11
N GLU A 14 -9.97 24.92 21.51
CA GLU A 14 -9.19 24.74 20.31
C GLU A 14 -7.71 25.05 20.59
N VAL A 15 -6.82 24.16 20.16
CA VAL A 15 -5.37 24.35 20.17
C VAL A 15 -4.89 24.33 18.73
N THR A 16 -4.07 25.29 18.36
CA THR A 16 -3.49 25.37 17.01
C THR A 16 -1.97 25.39 17.12
N ALA A 17 -1.31 24.49 16.40
CA ALA A 17 0.13 24.48 16.19
C ALA A 17 0.45 24.78 14.73
N ARG A 18 1.50 25.55 14.47
CA ARG A 18 1.97 25.88 13.12
C ARG A 18 3.45 25.54 13.02
N GLY A 19 3.86 25.07 11.84
CA GLY A 19 5.25 24.77 11.57
C GLY A 19 5.54 24.74 10.09
N THR A 20 6.77 24.40 9.75
CA THR A 20 7.21 24.20 8.36
C THR A 20 7.83 22.82 8.25
N LEU A 21 7.32 22.01 7.29
CA LEU A 21 7.93 20.77 6.89
C LEU A 21 8.96 21.08 5.79
N GLU A 22 10.16 20.60 5.97
CA GLU A 22 11.17 20.57 4.92
C GLU A 22 10.87 19.34 4.05
N VAL A 23 10.72 19.55 2.74
CA VAL A 23 10.48 18.50 1.77
C VAL A 23 11.74 18.35 0.95
N GLU A 24 12.46 17.26 1.17
CA GLU A 24 13.64 16.95 0.37
C GLU A 24 13.23 16.37 -0.99
N PRO A 25 13.86 16.83 -2.08
CA PRO A 25 13.65 16.22 -3.38
C PRO A 25 14.24 14.80 -3.40
N VAL A 26 13.49 13.84 -3.92
CA VAL A 26 13.96 12.47 -4.10
C VAL A 26 14.03 12.14 -5.58
N ASP A 27 15.19 11.72 -6.05
CA ASP A 27 15.38 11.22 -7.41
C ASP A 27 14.92 9.75 -7.49
N TYR A 28 13.76 9.55 -8.08
CA TYR A 28 13.24 8.21 -8.32
C TYR A 28 13.84 7.58 -9.58
N PRO A 29 14.22 6.28 -9.51
CA PRO A 29 14.85 5.62 -10.65
C PRO A 29 13.90 5.52 -11.83
N VAL A 30 14.40 5.80 -13.04
CA VAL A 30 13.68 5.52 -14.29
C VAL A 30 13.87 4.04 -14.60
N ARG A 31 12.78 3.28 -14.62
CA ARG A 31 12.79 1.89 -15.05
C ARG A 31 12.59 1.81 -16.58
N GLY A 32 13.17 0.81 -17.19
CA GLY A 32 13.00 0.56 -18.62
C GLY A 32 11.54 0.32 -19.00
N SER A 33 11.27 0.21 -20.30
CA SER A 33 9.92 -0.02 -20.80
C SER A 33 9.39 -1.40 -20.37
N ILE A 34 8.21 -1.41 -19.75
CA ILE A 34 7.48 -2.62 -19.36
C ILE A 34 6.69 -3.11 -20.57
N ARG A 35 7.04 -4.31 -21.06
CA ARG A 35 6.32 -4.94 -22.16
C ARG A 35 5.06 -5.61 -21.64
N LEU A 36 3.91 -5.22 -22.18
CA LEU A 36 2.61 -5.79 -21.84
C LEU A 36 2.18 -6.81 -22.92
N THR A 37 1.49 -7.86 -22.50
CA THR A 37 0.76 -8.77 -23.37
C THR A 37 -0.50 -8.08 -23.92
N ARG A 38 -1.09 -8.64 -25.00
CA ARG A 38 -2.35 -8.12 -25.55
C ARG A 38 -3.48 -8.10 -24.51
N ALA A 39 -3.58 -9.15 -23.70
CA ALA A 39 -4.57 -9.23 -22.63
C ALA A 39 -4.38 -8.14 -21.56
N GLN A 40 -3.13 -7.87 -21.16
CA GLN A 40 -2.82 -6.79 -20.20
C GLN A 40 -3.12 -5.40 -20.79
N VAL A 41 -2.84 -5.18 -22.07
CA VAL A 41 -3.22 -3.92 -22.75
C VAL A 41 -4.75 -3.79 -22.79
N ALA A 42 -5.48 -4.87 -23.10
CA ALA A 42 -6.94 -4.84 -23.08
C ALA A 42 -7.50 -4.50 -21.69
N ALA A 43 -6.99 -5.15 -20.63
CA ALA A 43 -7.41 -4.86 -19.25
C ALA A 43 -7.12 -3.41 -18.83
N ARG A 44 -6.01 -2.81 -19.29
CA ARG A 44 -5.70 -1.38 -19.04
C ARG A 44 -6.64 -0.42 -19.77
N ARG A 45 -7.19 -0.82 -20.90
CA ARG A 45 -8.13 -0.03 -21.71
C ARG A 45 -9.58 -0.22 -21.32
N ASP A 46 -9.86 -1.20 -20.47
CA ASP A 46 -11.20 -1.44 -19.92
C ASP A 46 -11.48 -0.40 -18.83
N GLU A 47 -12.08 0.72 -19.24
CA GLU A 47 -12.37 1.83 -18.34
C GLU A 47 -13.42 1.48 -17.29
N GLU A 48 -14.37 0.60 -17.59
CA GLU A 48 -15.38 0.14 -16.63
C GLU A 48 -14.77 -0.73 -15.55
N ALA A 49 -13.96 -1.72 -15.91
CA ALA A 49 -13.24 -2.57 -14.96
C ALA A 49 -12.27 -1.76 -14.08
N LYS A 50 -11.61 -0.75 -14.67
CA LYS A 50 -10.73 0.16 -13.90
C LYS A 50 -11.52 1.07 -12.97
N ALA A 51 -12.66 1.60 -13.40
CA ALA A 51 -13.51 2.43 -12.56
C ALA A 51 -14.06 1.65 -11.37
N THR A 52 -14.53 0.42 -11.60
CA THR A 52 -14.98 -0.51 -10.55
C THR A 52 -13.86 -0.77 -9.54
N MET A 53 -12.69 -1.17 -10.02
CA MET A 53 -11.52 -1.43 -9.17
C MET A 53 -11.13 -0.18 -8.33
N ARG A 54 -11.13 1.02 -8.94
CA ARG A 54 -10.83 2.27 -8.22
C ARG A 54 -11.88 2.52 -7.14
N ALA A 55 -13.17 2.43 -7.45
CA ALA A 55 -14.23 2.65 -6.49
C ALA A 55 -14.16 1.69 -5.29
N GLU A 56 -13.85 0.40 -5.53
CA GLU A 56 -13.63 -0.60 -4.48
C GLU A 56 -12.47 -0.18 -3.55
N ARG A 57 -11.34 0.21 -4.13
CA ARG A 57 -10.15 0.60 -3.36
C ARG A 57 -10.36 1.92 -2.62
N ASP A 58 -10.96 2.91 -3.26
CA ASP A 58 -11.28 4.19 -2.65
C ASP A 58 -12.28 4.00 -1.49
N GLY A 59 -13.26 3.11 -1.64
CA GLY A 59 -14.17 2.71 -0.57
C GLY A 59 -13.43 2.07 0.61
N ALA A 60 -12.50 1.15 0.35
CA ALA A 60 -11.68 0.52 1.38
C ALA A 60 -10.78 1.55 2.11
N TYR A 61 -10.20 2.52 1.39
CA TYR A 61 -9.35 3.57 1.96
C TYR A 61 -10.14 4.62 2.76
N ALA A 62 -11.41 4.81 2.44
CA ALA A 62 -12.29 5.76 3.12
C ALA A 62 -12.91 5.22 4.41
N LEU A 63 -12.74 3.93 4.73
CA LEU A 63 -13.28 3.33 5.93
C LEU A 63 -12.77 4.03 7.19
N GLN A 64 -13.69 4.40 8.07
CA GLN A 64 -13.35 5.00 9.36
C GLN A 64 -13.17 3.90 10.40
N ARG A 65 -11.93 3.61 10.75
CA ARG A 65 -11.52 2.69 11.83
C ARG A 65 -10.55 3.45 12.73
N HIS A 66 -10.99 3.80 13.92
CA HIS A 66 -10.23 4.67 14.84
C HIS A 66 -9.18 3.91 15.65
N GLU A 67 -9.36 2.61 15.84
CA GLU A 67 -8.42 1.78 16.59
C GLU A 67 -7.16 1.52 15.77
N GLN A 68 -6.00 1.91 16.28
CA GLN A 68 -4.71 1.56 15.69
C GLN A 68 -4.41 0.08 15.96
N ARG A 69 -4.05 -0.65 14.90
CA ARG A 69 -3.80 -2.10 14.94
C ARG A 69 -2.37 -2.46 14.53
N TRP A 70 -1.44 -1.58 14.76
CA TRP A 70 -0.01 -1.86 14.61
C TRP A 70 0.76 -1.30 15.79
N ALA A 71 1.93 -1.87 16.06
CA ALA A 71 2.89 -1.38 17.02
C ALA A 71 4.29 -1.53 16.41
N GLY A 72 5.09 -0.47 16.48
CA GLY A 72 6.42 -0.47 15.86
C GLY A 72 6.39 -0.57 14.35
N THR A 73 7.43 -1.15 13.77
CA THR A 73 7.56 -1.35 12.33
C THR A 73 6.62 -2.44 11.81
N PHE A 74 6.21 -2.32 10.55
CA PHE A 74 5.48 -3.37 9.87
C PHE A 74 6.35 -4.62 9.68
N HIS A 75 5.75 -5.79 9.80
CA HIS A 75 6.38 -7.07 9.47
C HIS A 75 6.62 -7.17 7.95
N PRO A 76 7.79 -7.64 7.48
CA PRO A 76 8.01 -7.89 6.07
C PRO A 76 6.95 -8.85 5.48
N PRO A 77 6.19 -8.43 4.45
CA PRO A 77 5.08 -9.24 3.93
C PRO A 77 5.53 -10.46 3.11
N LEU A 78 6.80 -10.47 2.72
CA LEU A 78 7.43 -11.54 1.96
C LEU A 78 8.92 -11.58 2.34
N ASP A 79 9.42 -12.77 2.67
CA ASP A 79 10.86 -13.00 2.73
C ASP A 79 11.42 -13.03 1.29
N GLY A 80 12.05 -11.94 0.87
CA GLY A 80 12.50 -11.81 -0.50
C GLY A 80 13.30 -10.53 -0.77
N ARG A 81 13.80 -10.42 -2.01
CA ARG A 81 14.53 -9.23 -2.43
C ARG A 81 13.63 -8.22 -3.10
N GLN A 82 13.93 -6.96 -2.88
CA GLN A 82 13.30 -5.86 -3.61
C GLN A 82 13.73 -5.84 -5.08
N THR A 83 12.76 -5.69 -5.98
CA THR A 83 12.99 -5.60 -7.43
C THR A 83 12.61 -4.25 -8.01
N SER A 84 11.68 -3.52 -7.38
CA SER A 84 11.29 -2.17 -7.81
C SER A 84 10.86 -1.35 -6.59
N PRO A 85 11.47 -0.18 -6.35
CA PRO A 85 11.10 0.68 -5.24
C PRO A 85 9.82 1.46 -5.53
N PHE A 86 9.25 2.04 -4.46
CA PHE A 86 8.23 3.09 -4.55
C PHE A 86 8.76 4.29 -5.37
N GLY A 87 7.89 5.01 -6.05
CA GLY A 87 8.22 6.19 -6.84
C GLY A 87 8.92 5.90 -8.17
N ALA A 88 9.36 4.66 -8.44
CA ALA A 88 10.03 4.33 -9.70
C ALA A 88 9.17 4.69 -10.91
N TYR A 89 9.73 5.49 -11.83
CA TYR A 89 9.04 5.90 -13.04
C TYR A 89 8.98 4.76 -14.04
N ARG A 90 7.77 4.43 -14.50
CA ARG A 90 7.47 3.31 -15.40
C ARG A 90 6.93 3.80 -16.73
N ARG A 91 7.45 3.26 -17.82
CA ARG A 91 6.91 3.39 -19.17
C ARG A 91 6.37 2.03 -19.60
N TYR A 92 5.23 2.02 -20.24
CA TYR A 92 4.60 0.80 -20.73
C TYR A 92 4.61 0.75 -22.27
N SER A 93 4.59 -0.48 -22.84
CA SER A 93 4.63 -0.66 -24.28
C SER A 93 3.37 -0.16 -25.02
N ASP A 94 2.30 0.18 -24.32
CA ASP A 94 1.08 0.81 -24.85
C ASP A 94 1.16 2.34 -24.90
N GLY A 95 2.29 2.92 -24.45
CA GLY A 95 2.54 4.36 -24.42
C GLY A 95 2.27 5.03 -23.07
N ASP A 96 1.59 4.34 -22.15
CA ASP A 96 1.27 4.86 -20.82
C ASP A 96 2.51 5.04 -19.95
N ARG A 97 2.37 5.92 -18.98
CA ARG A 97 3.41 6.25 -18.00
C ARG A 97 2.79 6.31 -16.61
N SER A 98 3.53 5.87 -15.60
CA SER A 98 3.11 6.00 -14.19
C SER A 98 4.31 5.99 -13.25
N TYR A 99 4.07 6.41 -12.02
CA TYR A 99 4.97 6.14 -10.90
C TYR A 99 4.51 4.88 -10.17
N HIS A 100 5.46 4.15 -9.62
CA HIS A 100 5.20 2.95 -8.82
C HIS A 100 4.66 3.36 -7.45
N THR A 101 3.45 2.92 -7.11
CA THR A 101 2.76 3.28 -5.87
C THR A 101 2.95 2.26 -4.74
N GLY A 102 3.99 1.44 -4.82
CA GLY A 102 4.30 0.41 -3.85
C GLY A 102 5.74 -0.09 -3.99
N LEU A 103 5.99 -1.23 -3.40
CA LEU A 103 7.27 -1.94 -3.38
C LEU A 103 7.08 -3.30 -4.05
N ASP A 104 7.92 -3.65 -5.02
CA ASP A 104 7.89 -4.99 -5.61
C ASP A 104 8.95 -5.88 -4.96
N LEU A 105 8.50 -7.00 -4.40
CA LEU A 105 9.31 -8.02 -3.73
C LEU A 105 9.21 -9.35 -4.46
N THR A 106 10.32 -10.09 -4.59
CA THR A 106 10.34 -11.39 -5.25
C THR A 106 11.13 -12.43 -4.48
N ASN A 107 10.69 -13.68 -4.60
CA ASN A 107 11.36 -14.88 -4.12
C ASN A 107 10.94 -16.06 -5.02
N ARG A 108 11.16 -17.30 -4.57
CA ARG A 108 10.75 -18.51 -5.29
C ARG A 108 9.21 -18.53 -5.48
N ARG A 109 8.77 -19.16 -6.57
CA ARG A 109 7.34 -19.42 -6.76
C ARG A 109 6.79 -20.20 -5.57
N GLY A 110 5.60 -19.82 -5.11
CA GLY A 110 4.96 -20.47 -3.98
C GLY A 110 5.35 -19.92 -2.60
N THR A 111 6.16 -18.85 -2.55
CA THR A 111 6.48 -18.19 -1.27
C THR A 111 5.20 -17.63 -0.65
N PRO A 112 4.93 -17.92 0.64
CA PRO A 112 3.83 -17.33 1.39
C PRO A 112 3.94 -15.82 1.43
N VAL A 113 2.79 -15.15 1.35
CA VAL A 113 2.64 -13.72 1.60
C VAL A 113 1.87 -13.56 2.91
N VAL A 114 2.40 -12.74 3.81
CA VAL A 114 1.87 -12.59 5.17
C VAL A 114 1.44 -11.15 5.45
N ALA A 115 0.57 -10.97 6.44
CA ALA A 115 0.10 -9.67 6.90
C ALA A 115 1.26 -8.87 7.51
N ALA A 116 1.42 -7.61 7.08
CA ALA A 116 2.47 -6.73 7.60
C ALA A 116 2.17 -6.19 9.00
N ALA A 117 0.90 -6.15 9.40
CA ALA A 117 0.43 -5.77 10.73
C ALA A 117 -0.94 -6.41 10.98
N ASP A 118 -1.43 -6.34 12.22
CA ASP A 118 -2.79 -6.74 12.55
C ASP A 118 -3.78 -5.87 11.76
N GLY A 119 -4.91 -6.47 11.35
CA GLY A 119 -5.88 -5.72 10.55
C GLY A 119 -7.14 -6.50 10.22
N GLU A 120 -8.06 -5.79 9.58
CA GLU A 120 -9.28 -6.34 8.98
C GLU A 120 -9.08 -6.47 7.46
N VAL A 121 -9.40 -7.62 6.89
CA VAL A 121 -9.43 -7.83 5.45
C VAL A 121 -10.61 -7.06 4.86
N VAL A 122 -10.35 -5.99 4.14
CA VAL A 122 -11.40 -5.15 3.52
C VAL A 122 -11.58 -5.43 2.03
N ILE A 123 -10.60 -6.05 1.38
CA ILE A 123 -10.69 -6.60 0.01
C ILE A 123 -9.93 -7.94 -0.02
N ALA A 124 -10.57 -8.97 -0.60
CA ALA A 124 -9.94 -10.26 -0.93
C ALA A 124 -10.57 -10.80 -2.23
N ARG A 125 -10.19 -10.24 -3.39
CA ARG A 125 -10.77 -10.59 -4.70
C ARG A 125 -9.84 -10.33 -5.88
N ALA A 126 -10.21 -10.84 -7.04
CA ALA A 126 -9.52 -10.53 -8.29
C ALA A 126 -9.89 -9.11 -8.77
N GLN A 127 -8.87 -8.34 -9.16
CA GLN A 127 -8.98 -6.98 -9.69
C GLN A 127 -8.29 -6.86 -11.05
N ALA A 128 -8.78 -5.98 -11.93
CA ALA A 128 -8.34 -5.87 -13.32
C ALA A 128 -6.83 -5.67 -13.51
N ILE A 129 -6.22 -4.81 -12.71
CA ILE A 129 -4.79 -4.49 -12.79
C ILE A 129 -4.00 -5.26 -11.73
N HIS A 130 -4.49 -5.31 -10.50
CA HIS A 130 -3.78 -5.89 -9.36
C HIS A 130 -3.84 -7.43 -9.31
N GLY A 131 -4.65 -8.08 -10.17
CA GLY A 131 -4.87 -9.52 -10.10
C GLY A 131 -5.54 -9.92 -8.80
N ASN A 132 -5.26 -11.10 -8.27
CA ASN A 132 -5.73 -11.48 -6.95
C ASN A 132 -5.08 -10.56 -5.91
N ALA A 133 -5.90 -9.81 -5.20
CA ALA A 133 -5.45 -8.77 -4.28
C ALA A 133 -6.15 -8.89 -2.93
N VAL A 134 -5.35 -8.67 -1.87
CA VAL A 134 -5.83 -8.49 -0.49
C VAL A 134 -5.51 -7.07 -0.07
N ILE A 135 -6.44 -6.39 0.60
CA ILE A 135 -6.20 -5.12 1.29
C ILE A 135 -6.60 -5.31 2.75
N LEU A 136 -5.69 -4.93 3.65
CA LEU A 136 -5.91 -4.86 5.08
C LEU A 136 -6.12 -3.42 5.52
N HIS A 137 -7.06 -3.19 6.42
CA HIS A 137 -7.23 -1.92 7.13
C HIS A 137 -6.68 -2.06 8.55
N HIS A 138 -5.73 -1.20 8.91
CA HIS A 138 -5.02 -1.24 10.18
C HIS A 138 -5.51 -0.22 11.21
N GLY A 139 -6.57 0.54 10.89
CA GLY A 139 -7.03 1.67 11.69
C GLY A 139 -6.35 2.99 11.30
N GLN A 140 -6.79 4.11 11.89
CA GLN A 140 -6.21 5.46 11.71
C GLN A 140 -6.02 5.88 10.23
N GLY A 141 -6.86 5.36 9.30
CA GLY A 141 -6.73 5.63 7.87
C GLY A 141 -5.54 4.92 7.19
N VAL A 142 -4.91 3.96 7.85
CA VAL A 142 -3.78 3.18 7.32
C VAL A 142 -4.26 1.86 6.73
N THR A 143 -3.85 1.58 5.51
CA THR A 143 -4.12 0.31 4.83
C THR A 143 -2.86 -0.24 4.17
N SER A 144 -2.75 -1.57 4.08
CA SER A 144 -1.75 -2.24 3.27
C SER A 144 -2.40 -3.08 2.16
N SER A 145 -1.73 -3.20 1.02
CA SER A 145 -2.22 -3.96 -0.13
C SER A 145 -1.20 -4.97 -0.63
N TYR A 146 -1.69 -6.16 -1.00
CA TYR A 146 -0.92 -7.32 -1.43
C TYR A 146 -1.49 -7.79 -2.77
N SER A 147 -0.78 -7.56 -3.86
CA SER A 147 -1.28 -7.77 -5.22
C SER A 147 -0.50 -8.84 -5.98
N HIS A 148 -1.05 -9.27 -7.11
CA HIS A 148 -0.50 -10.30 -8.00
C HIS A 148 -0.42 -11.69 -7.38
N LEU A 149 -1.22 -11.97 -6.33
CA LEU A 149 -1.24 -13.26 -5.66
C LEU A 149 -1.69 -14.38 -6.62
N ARG A 150 -1.12 -15.58 -6.45
CA ARG A 150 -1.60 -16.78 -7.13
C ARG A 150 -2.93 -17.24 -6.53
N GLU A 151 -3.02 -17.22 -5.22
CA GLU A 151 -4.18 -17.60 -4.43
C GLU A 151 -4.26 -16.75 -3.16
N MET A 152 -5.45 -16.54 -2.68
CA MET A 152 -5.75 -15.84 -1.42
C MET A 152 -6.19 -16.88 -0.39
N ALA A 153 -5.71 -16.75 0.85
CA ALA A 153 -5.99 -17.67 1.97
C ALA A 153 -6.94 -17.05 3.01
N VAL A 154 -7.44 -15.85 2.75
CA VAL A 154 -8.32 -15.07 3.64
C VAL A 154 -9.53 -14.55 2.88
N GLN A 155 -10.55 -14.14 3.60
CA GLN A 155 -11.79 -13.57 3.06
C GLN A 155 -12.10 -12.20 3.67
N GLU A 156 -12.91 -11.42 2.97
CA GLU A 156 -13.34 -10.10 3.44
C GLU A 156 -14.08 -10.19 4.78
N GLY A 157 -13.80 -9.26 5.68
CA GLY A 157 -14.30 -9.21 7.05
C GLY A 157 -13.44 -9.99 8.06
N GLU A 158 -12.49 -10.80 7.62
CA GLU A 158 -11.61 -11.57 8.52
C GLU A 158 -10.65 -10.63 9.26
N GLN A 159 -10.44 -10.90 10.56
CA GLN A 159 -9.40 -10.27 11.37
C GLN A 159 -8.14 -11.11 11.28
N VAL A 160 -7.02 -10.48 10.96
CA VAL A 160 -5.72 -11.15 10.79
C VAL A 160 -4.67 -10.53 11.72
N ASN A 161 -3.73 -11.35 12.16
CA ASN A 161 -2.59 -10.89 12.93
C ASN A 161 -1.36 -10.68 12.04
N ALA A 162 -0.43 -9.83 12.46
CA ALA A 162 0.88 -9.68 11.82
C ALA A 162 1.55 -11.05 11.63
N GLY A 163 2.11 -11.28 10.45
CA GLY A 163 2.72 -12.58 10.10
C GLY A 163 1.73 -13.68 9.69
N GLN A 164 0.41 -13.48 9.82
CA GLN A 164 -0.59 -14.44 9.34
C GLN A 164 -0.55 -14.52 7.81
N GLN A 165 -0.60 -15.75 7.27
CA GLN A 165 -0.60 -15.96 5.82
C GLN A 165 -1.88 -15.41 5.17
N LEU A 166 -1.71 -14.53 4.18
CA LEU A 166 -2.78 -13.94 3.37
C LEU A 166 -2.97 -14.66 2.04
N GLY A 167 -1.93 -15.33 1.56
CA GLY A 167 -1.94 -15.99 0.26
C GLY A 167 -0.56 -16.45 -0.17
N ILE A 168 -0.43 -16.67 -1.48
CA ILE A 168 0.81 -17.14 -2.09
C ILE A 168 1.22 -16.16 -3.20
N MET A 169 2.49 -15.79 -3.24
CA MET A 169 3.07 -14.95 -4.29
C MET A 169 2.82 -15.55 -5.68
N GLY A 170 2.37 -14.72 -6.60
CA GLY A 170 2.01 -15.13 -7.95
C GLY A 170 2.42 -14.13 -9.04
N SER A 171 1.63 -14.11 -10.11
CA SER A 171 1.83 -13.23 -11.27
C SER A 171 0.49 -12.95 -11.96
N THR A 172 -0.59 -12.83 -11.20
CA THR A 172 -1.93 -12.53 -11.73
C THR A 172 -2.07 -11.04 -12.06
N GLY A 173 -3.02 -10.69 -12.91
CA GLY A 173 -3.24 -9.31 -13.34
C GLY A 173 -2.11 -8.74 -14.20
N GLN A 174 -1.77 -7.48 -14.02
CA GLN A 174 -0.73 -6.79 -14.78
C GLN A 174 0.66 -7.02 -14.17
N SER A 175 1.18 -8.21 -14.34
CA SER A 175 2.51 -8.62 -13.87
C SER A 175 3.36 -9.15 -15.03
N THR A 176 4.66 -8.89 -15.01
CA THR A 176 5.63 -9.39 -15.99
C THR A 176 6.35 -10.66 -15.51
N GLY A 177 6.10 -11.09 -14.29
CA GLY A 177 6.70 -12.27 -13.68
C GLY A 177 6.33 -12.38 -12.19
N PRO A 178 6.64 -13.51 -11.54
CA PRO A 178 6.28 -13.73 -10.14
C PRO A 178 6.89 -12.69 -9.21
N HIS A 179 6.04 -11.92 -8.53
CA HIS A 179 6.41 -10.96 -7.48
C HIS A 179 5.18 -10.61 -6.64
N LEU A 180 5.41 -10.07 -5.46
CA LEU A 180 4.44 -9.38 -4.65
C LEU A 180 4.57 -7.88 -4.94
N HIS A 181 3.48 -7.21 -5.32
CA HIS A 181 3.37 -5.77 -5.22
C HIS A 181 2.77 -5.44 -3.86
N PHE A 182 3.55 -4.80 -3.00
CA PHE A 182 3.16 -4.37 -1.65
C PHE A 182 3.01 -2.86 -1.61
N GLY A 183 1.85 -2.37 -1.18
CA GLY A 183 1.57 -0.94 -1.07
C GLY A 183 1.10 -0.57 0.34
N VAL A 184 1.41 0.65 0.76
CA VAL A 184 0.85 1.28 1.97
C VAL A 184 0.15 2.56 1.57
N VAL A 185 -1.05 2.77 2.10
CA VAL A 185 -1.86 3.96 1.85
C VAL A 185 -2.27 4.57 3.19
N VAL A 186 -2.04 5.85 3.34
CA VAL A 186 -2.44 6.63 4.53
C VAL A 186 -3.42 7.71 4.10
N SER A 187 -4.63 7.69 4.66
CA SER A 187 -5.70 8.64 4.34
C SER A 187 -5.91 8.82 2.81
N GLY A 188 -5.93 7.69 2.08
CA GLY A 188 -6.14 7.66 0.63
C GLY A 188 -4.91 8.06 -0.21
N ARG A 189 -3.74 8.27 0.38
CA ARG A 189 -2.50 8.60 -0.31
C ARG A 189 -1.49 7.48 -0.21
N ALA A 190 -0.95 7.03 -1.33
CA ALA A 190 0.13 6.06 -1.34
C ALA A 190 1.40 6.69 -0.74
N VAL A 191 2.04 5.95 0.14
CA VAL A 191 3.30 6.32 0.80
C VAL A 191 4.34 5.24 0.55
N ASP A 192 5.64 5.56 0.76
CA ASP A 192 6.70 4.58 0.57
C ASP A 192 6.62 3.47 1.62
N PRO A 193 6.31 2.21 1.21
CA PRO A 193 6.20 1.10 2.15
C PRO A 193 7.52 0.77 2.84
N GLN A 194 8.67 1.13 2.25
CA GLN A 194 9.98 0.88 2.84
C GLN A 194 10.11 1.59 4.20
N GLN A 195 9.57 2.80 4.33
CA GLN A 195 9.59 3.52 5.60
C GLN A 195 8.84 2.77 6.70
N TRP A 196 7.71 2.14 6.37
CA TRP A 196 6.90 1.35 7.30
C TRP A 196 7.56 0.03 7.72
N LEU A 197 8.43 -0.51 6.88
CA LEU A 197 9.19 -1.73 7.17
C LEU A 197 10.48 -1.48 7.98
N THR A 198 10.99 -0.25 8.00
CA THR A 198 12.30 0.08 8.60
C THR A 198 12.23 1.06 9.76
N SER A 199 11.13 1.80 9.89
CA SER A 199 10.93 2.80 10.94
C SER A 199 9.56 2.63 11.58
N ASP A 200 9.44 2.92 12.87
CA ASP A 200 8.14 2.94 13.53
C ASP A 200 7.36 4.19 13.10
N PRO A 201 6.27 4.04 12.31
CA PRO A 201 5.51 5.19 11.82
C PRO A 201 4.68 5.89 12.93
N SER A 202 4.54 5.28 14.10
CA SER A 202 3.87 5.87 15.26
C SER A 202 4.84 6.59 16.22
N ALA A 203 6.15 6.40 16.03
CA ALA A 203 7.14 7.10 16.82
C ALA A 203 7.16 8.60 16.47
N PRO A 204 7.20 9.50 17.46
CA PRO A 204 7.34 10.91 17.18
C PRO A 204 8.67 11.17 16.45
N PRO A 205 8.72 12.14 15.51
CA PRO A 205 9.96 12.55 14.89
C PRO A 205 11.00 12.99 15.92
N GLU A 206 12.28 12.81 15.61
CA GLU A 206 13.36 13.30 16.45
C GLU A 206 13.20 14.80 16.75
N GLY A 207 13.29 15.20 18.02
CA GLY A 207 13.07 16.58 18.46
C GLY A 207 11.60 16.97 18.65
N TRP A 208 10.66 16.03 18.53
CA TRP A 208 9.26 16.28 18.88
C TRP A 208 9.14 16.54 20.40
N PRO A 209 8.43 17.60 20.83
CA PRO A 209 8.27 17.88 22.25
C PRO A 209 7.54 16.72 22.94
N GLU A 210 8.03 16.31 24.10
CA GLU A 210 7.30 15.35 24.94
C GLU A 210 5.92 15.92 25.30
N ALA A 211 4.94 15.03 25.34
CA ALA A 211 3.61 15.42 25.78
C ALA A 211 3.66 15.92 27.23
N PRO A 212 2.97 17.01 27.59
CA PRO A 212 2.95 17.58 28.95
C PRO A 212 2.34 16.64 29.98
#